data_d8daef959eca9fc8ca60563930467268
#
_entry.id   d8daef959eca9fc8ca60563930467268
#
_cell.length_a   1.000
_cell.length_b   1.000
_cell.length_c   1.000
_cell.angle_alpha   90.00
_cell.angle_beta   90.00
_cell.angle_gamma   90.00
#
_symmetry.space_group_name_H-M   'P 1'
#
loop_
_entity.id
_entity.type
_entity.pdbx_description
1 polymer ?
#
loop_
_entity_poly.entity_id
_entity_poly.type
_entity_poly.pdbx_seq_one_letter_code
_entity_poly.pdbx_strand_id
1 'polypeptide(L)' 'MPTAETDTTLSEQELVEHWRSSELERAGYPADLAAELATRSDIDLHRAAELLERGCTPELAASILL' A
#
# COMPACT_ATOMS: atom_id res chain seq x y z
N MET A 1 7.91 -21.60 -22.72
CA MET A 1 8.01 -21.06 -22.30
C MET A 1 7.53 -20.43 -21.60
N PRO A 2 7.31 -20.32 -21.53
CA PRO A 2 6.65 -19.33 -21.17
C PRO A 2 6.69 -18.88 -19.89
N THR A 3 6.86 -19.39 -19.15
CA THR A 3 7.03 -18.95 -17.90
C THR A 3 7.86 -17.79 -17.75
N ALA A 4 8.76 -17.65 -18.54
CA ALA A 4 9.69 -16.59 -18.44
C ALA A 4 9.02 -15.26 -18.46
N GLU A 5 8.01 -15.14 -19.25
CA GLU A 5 7.41 -13.86 -19.33
C GLU A 5 6.75 -13.48 -18.05
N THR A 6 6.30 -14.40 -17.31
CA THR A 6 5.72 -14.09 -16.04
C THR A 6 6.73 -13.47 -15.15
N ASP A 7 7.92 -13.97 -15.20
CA ASP A 7 8.97 -13.46 -14.36
C ASP A 7 9.38 -12.08 -14.75
N THR A 8 9.29 -11.77 -16.02
CA THR A 8 9.75 -10.46 -16.45
C THR A 8 8.81 -9.37 -16.07
N THR A 9 7.61 -9.71 -15.66
CA THR A 9 6.68 -8.67 -15.27
C THR A 9 6.98 -8.28 -13.85
N LEU A 10 6.17 -8.66 -12.93
CA LEU A 10 6.34 -8.26 -11.55
C LEU A 10 6.57 -9.47 -10.68
N SER A 11 7.44 -9.34 -9.71
CA SER A 11 7.62 -10.39 -8.75
C SER A 11 6.35 -10.46 -7.91
N GLU A 12 6.22 -11.56 -7.18
CA GLU A 12 5.08 -11.74 -6.32
C GLU A 12 4.98 -10.61 -5.30
N GLN A 13 6.14 -10.21 -4.78
CA GLN A 13 6.18 -9.14 -3.80
C GLN A 13 5.73 -7.83 -4.41
N GLU A 14 6.12 -7.56 -5.65
CA GLU A 14 5.70 -6.34 -6.30
C GLU A 14 4.21 -6.31 -6.56
N LEU A 15 3.63 -7.46 -6.87
CA LEU A 15 2.20 -7.55 -7.07
C LEU A 15 1.46 -7.28 -5.77
N VAL A 16 1.96 -7.80 -4.68
CA VAL A 16 1.36 -7.57 -3.37
C VAL A 16 1.45 -6.09 -3.00
N GLU A 17 2.62 -5.49 -3.24
CA GLU A 17 2.80 -4.07 -2.93
C GLU A 17 1.88 -3.20 -3.78
N HIS A 18 1.72 -3.56 -5.03
CA HIS A 18 0.83 -2.84 -5.91
C HIS A 18 -0.62 -2.92 -5.41
N TRP A 19 -1.04 -4.11 -5.01
CA TRP A 19 -2.37 -4.29 -4.47
C TRP A 19 -2.56 -3.48 -3.19
N ARG A 20 -1.56 -3.52 -2.30
CA ARG A 20 -1.64 -2.78 -1.05
C ARG A 20 -1.72 -1.28 -1.32
N SER A 21 -0.91 -0.80 -2.26
CA SER A 21 -0.92 0.60 -2.63
C SER A 21 -2.30 1.02 -3.17
N SER A 22 -2.90 0.18 -3.99
CA SER A 22 -4.22 0.44 -4.53
C SER A 22 -5.27 0.53 -3.43
N GLU A 23 -5.19 -0.37 -2.47
CA GLU A 23 -6.14 -0.36 -1.36
C GLU A 23 -5.98 0.88 -0.50
N LEU A 24 -4.74 1.31 -0.28
CA LEU A 24 -4.49 2.52 0.49
C LEU A 24 -5.01 3.75 -0.24
N GLU A 25 -4.83 3.81 -1.55
CA GLU A 25 -5.37 4.93 -2.31
C GLU A 25 -6.88 4.95 -2.24
N ARG A 26 -7.48 3.79 -2.29
CA ARG A 26 -8.93 3.69 -2.19
C ARG A 26 -9.42 4.17 -0.84
N ALA A 27 -8.63 3.97 0.20
CA ALA A 27 -8.98 4.43 1.54
C ALA A 27 -8.84 5.94 1.69
N GLY A 28 -8.05 6.58 0.83
CA GLY A 28 -7.90 8.02 0.87
C GLY A 28 -6.48 8.55 0.91
N TYR A 29 -5.49 7.66 0.85
CA TYR A 29 -4.09 8.11 0.85
C TYR A 29 -3.68 8.59 -0.54
N PRO A 30 -2.89 9.67 -0.62
CA PRO A 30 -2.34 10.07 -1.91
C PRO A 30 -1.39 9.01 -2.44
N ALA A 31 -1.18 9.00 -3.74
CA ALA A 31 -0.41 7.94 -4.39
C ALA A 31 0.99 7.77 -3.81
N ASP A 32 1.67 8.87 -3.52
CA ASP A 32 3.03 8.78 -2.99
C ASP A 32 3.06 8.17 -1.60
N LEU A 33 2.14 8.56 -0.73
CA LEU A 33 2.07 7.97 0.60
C LEU A 33 1.61 6.53 0.54
N ALA A 34 0.66 6.23 -0.33
CA ALA A 34 0.18 4.87 -0.49
C ALA A 34 1.32 3.95 -0.93
N ALA A 35 2.14 4.40 -1.86
CA ALA A 35 3.26 3.60 -2.32
C ALA A 35 4.27 3.37 -1.21
N GLU A 36 4.54 4.39 -0.44
CA GLU A 36 5.50 4.28 0.65
C GLU A 36 5.00 3.31 1.73
N LEU A 37 3.75 3.44 2.11
CA LEU A 37 3.18 2.56 3.12
C LEU A 37 3.09 1.12 2.62
N ALA A 38 2.85 0.95 1.33
CA ALA A 38 2.70 -0.37 0.74
C ALA A 38 3.99 -1.19 0.79
N THR A 39 5.14 -0.53 0.84
CA THR A 39 6.41 -1.24 0.91
C THR A 39 6.70 -1.80 2.30
N ARG A 40 5.93 -1.39 3.30
CA ARG A 40 6.13 -1.84 4.67
C ARG A 40 5.15 -2.96 4.98
N SER A 41 5.65 -4.18 5.02
CA SER A 41 4.78 -5.33 5.23
C SER A 41 4.23 -5.40 6.65
N ASP A 42 4.83 -4.67 7.57
CA ASP A 42 4.37 -4.66 8.96
C ASP A 42 3.19 -3.71 9.18
N ILE A 43 2.81 -2.95 8.15
CA ILE A 43 1.68 -2.04 8.28
C ILE A 43 0.39 -2.76 7.93
N ASP A 44 -0.57 -2.68 8.85
CA ASP A 44 -1.87 -3.29 8.68
C ASP A 44 -2.75 -2.35 7.86
N LEU A 45 -3.20 -2.81 6.70
CA LEU A 45 -4.04 -2.00 5.82
C LEU A 45 -5.36 -1.61 6.48
N HIS A 46 -5.90 -2.51 7.27
CA HIS A 46 -7.16 -2.26 7.97
C HIS A 46 -7.00 -1.09 8.92
N ARG A 47 -5.89 -1.09 9.66
CA ARG A 47 -5.63 -0.01 10.58
C ARG A 47 -5.37 1.30 9.85
N ALA A 48 -4.67 1.22 8.72
CA ALA A 48 -4.38 2.41 7.94
C ALA A 48 -5.69 3.06 7.46
N ALA A 49 -6.62 2.25 6.99
CA ALA A 49 -7.91 2.77 6.56
C ALA A 49 -8.70 3.31 7.73
N GLU A 50 -8.64 2.64 8.87
CA GLU A 50 -9.38 3.05 10.05
C GLU A 50 -8.94 4.42 10.55
N LEU A 51 -7.66 4.72 10.47
CA LEU A 51 -7.16 6.02 10.91
C LEU A 51 -7.79 7.15 10.12
N LEU A 52 -7.95 6.97 8.81
CA LEU A 52 -8.58 7.98 8.00
C LEU A 52 -10.07 8.08 8.30
N GLU A 53 -10.70 6.96 8.58
CA GLU A 53 -12.11 6.96 8.94
C GLU A 53 -12.36 7.71 10.23
N ARG A 54 -11.37 7.75 11.09
CA ARG A 54 -11.49 8.45 12.37
C ARG A 54 -11.12 9.92 12.26
N GLY A 55 -10.81 10.37 11.06
CA GLY A 55 -10.56 11.77 10.85
C GLY A 55 -9.10 12.18 10.76
N CYS A 56 -8.17 11.22 10.80
CA CYS A 56 -6.77 11.56 10.63
C CYS A 56 -6.52 11.97 9.19
N THR A 57 -5.63 12.95 9.01
CA THR A 57 -5.18 13.27 7.67
C THR A 57 -4.25 12.17 7.20
N PRO A 58 -4.11 11.97 5.89
CA PRO A 58 -3.18 10.94 5.40
C PRO A 58 -1.76 11.16 5.91
N GLU A 59 -1.31 12.40 5.97
CA GLU A 59 0.04 12.68 6.46
C GLU A 59 0.21 12.28 7.91
N LEU A 60 -0.76 12.60 8.74
CA LEU A 60 -0.70 12.25 10.13
C LEU A 60 -0.78 10.75 10.31
N ALA A 61 -1.68 10.10 9.58
CA ALA A 61 -1.82 8.66 9.65
C ALA A 61 -0.51 7.97 9.24
N ALA A 62 0.12 8.44 8.18
CA ALA A 62 1.39 7.87 7.75
C ALA A 62 2.45 8.04 8.84
N SER A 63 2.46 9.17 9.50
CA SER A 63 3.40 9.44 10.58
C SER A 63 3.19 8.48 11.74
N ILE A 64 1.97 8.14 12.03
CA ILE A 64 1.66 7.19 13.09
C ILE A 64 2.08 5.77 12.70
N LEU A 65 1.87 5.40 11.43
CA LEU A 65 2.15 4.06 10.96
C LEU A 65 3.63 3.83 10.72
N LEU A 66 4.35 4.82 10.28
CA LEU A 66 5.76 4.71 10.02
C LEU A 66 6.58 5.04 11.26
#